data_a9d9e613976574670142c369b20855cb
#
_entry.id   a9d9e613976574670142c369b20855cb
#
_cell.length_a   1.000
_cell.length_b   1.000
_cell.length_c   1.000
_cell.angle_alpha   90.00
_cell.angle_beta   90.00
_cell.angle_gamma   90.00
#
_symmetry.space_group_name_H-M   'P 1'
#
loop_
_entity.id
_entity.type
_entity.pdbx_description
1 polymer ?
#
loop_
_entity_poly.entity_id
_entity_poly.type
_entity_poly.pdbx_seq_one_letter_code
_entity_poly.pdbx_strand_id
1 'polypeptide(L)'
;MERDLRERLVALYAELAALTELECSGSCARPRTCCEERYCQITLEFALSHWQVALQPTWHPALPLMGDDGCTAAPHLRPICSAHTCEMCAHGEKRGDPVWTARYNDIMRAIGEIEVVVFADAAT
;
A
#
# COMPACT_ATOMS: atom_id res chain seq x y z
N MET A 1 -19.93 7.90 -10.55
CA MET A 1 -19.82 7.79 -9.10
C MET A 1 -18.75 6.78 -8.65
N GLU A 2 -18.82 5.54 -9.10
CA GLU A 2 -17.77 4.56 -8.78
C GLU A 2 -16.40 5.00 -9.27
N ARG A 3 -16.33 5.58 -10.45
CA ARG A 3 -15.09 6.09 -11.01
C ARG A 3 -14.46 7.18 -10.12
N ASP A 4 -15.28 8.09 -9.60
CA ASP A 4 -14.80 9.16 -8.72
C ASP A 4 -14.30 8.59 -7.39
N LEU A 5 -14.98 7.57 -6.87
CA LEU A 5 -14.55 6.89 -5.64
C LEU A 5 -13.23 6.15 -5.86
N ARG A 6 -13.06 5.51 -7.01
CA ARG A 6 -11.80 4.84 -7.33
C ARG A 6 -10.65 5.84 -7.47
N GLU A 7 -10.90 6.99 -8.11
CA GLU A 7 -9.88 8.05 -8.22
C GLU A 7 -9.49 8.56 -6.83
N ARG A 8 -10.47 8.70 -5.93
CA ARG A 8 -10.21 9.10 -4.56
C ARG A 8 -9.39 8.04 -3.81
N LEU A 9 -9.65 6.75 -4.04
CA LEU A 9 -8.84 5.67 -3.47
C LEU A 9 -7.39 5.76 -3.93
N VAL A 10 -7.17 6.00 -5.21
CA VAL A 10 -5.81 6.15 -5.75
C VAL A 10 -5.09 7.28 -5.01
N ALA A 11 -5.74 8.43 -4.85
CA ALA A 11 -5.17 9.58 -4.17
C ALA A 11 -4.88 9.30 -2.69
N LEU A 12 -5.80 8.62 -1.99
CA LEU A 12 -5.64 8.27 -0.58
C LEU A 12 -4.48 7.31 -0.37
N TYR A 13 -4.34 6.30 -1.21
CA TYR A 13 -3.22 5.38 -1.11
C TYR A 13 -1.89 6.05 -1.45
N ALA A 14 -1.86 6.98 -2.38
CA ALA A 14 -0.66 7.76 -2.67
C ALA A 14 -0.26 8.59 -1.45
N GLU A 15 -1.23 9.19 -0.77
CA GLU A 15 -1.00 9.96 0.44
C GLU A 15 -0.50 9.06 1.59
N LEU A 16 -1.12 7.89 1.73
CA LEU A 16 -0.71 6.88 2.72
C LEU A 16 0.72 6.42 2.49
N ALA A 17 1.06 6.08 1.25
CA ALA A 17 2.40 5.62 0.91
C ALA A 17 3.44 6.70 1.18
N ALA A 18 3.15 7.95 0.85
CA ALA A 18 4.05 9.06 1.14
C ALA A 18 4.29 9.19 2.64
N LEU A 19 3.24 9.03 3.43
CA LEU A 19 3.32 9.11 4.89
C LEU A 19 4.16 7.98 5.49
N THR A 20 3.95 6.74 5.03
CA THR A 20 4.67 5.58 5.56
C THR A 20 6.11 5.52 5.06
N GLU A 21 6.37 5.93 3.83
CA GLU A 21 7.72 5.93 3.25
C GLU A 21 8.67 6.89 3.98
N LEU A 22 8.16 8.02 4.44
CA LEU A 22 8.96 8.95 5.23
C LEU A 22 9.53 8.30 6.49
N GLU A 23 8.78 7.37 7.07
CA GLU A 23 9.18 6.69 8.31
C GLU A 23 10.09 5.49 8.06
N CYS A 24 10.17 5.02 6.82
CA CYS A 24 11.04 3.92 6.43
C CYS A 24 12.36 4.39 5.81
N SER A 25 12.58 5.70 5.75
CA SER A 25 13.72 6.25 5.05
C SER A 25 15.04 5.98 5.75
N GLY A 26 16.07 5.71 4.98
CA GLY A 26 17.46 5.80 5.40
C GLY A 26 18.05 4.56 6.04
N SER A 27 17.31 3.76 6.77
CA SER A 27 17.87 2.61 7.48
C SER A 27 17.55 1.28 6.84
N CYS A 28 16.63 1.23 5.87
CA CYS A 28 16.31 0.00 5.17
C CYS A 28 17.10 -0.11 3.87
N ALA A 29 17.80 -1.22 3.70
CA ALA A 29 18.45 -1.54 2.44
C ALA A 29 17.39 -1.82 1.37
N ARG A 30 17.77 -1.70 0.10
CA ARG A 30 16.90 -2.11 -1.01
C ARG A 30 17.33 -3.46 -1.55
N PRO A 31 16.45 -4.48 -1.62
CA PRO A 31 15.04 -4.39 -1.18
C PRO A 31 14.93 -4.17 0.34
N ARG A 32 13.81 -3.55 0.75
CA ARG A 32 13.57 -3.32 2.18
C ARG A 32 13.45 -4.65 2.91
N THR A 33 13.82 -4.67 4.19
CA THR A 33 13.73 -5.89 5.00
C THR A 33 12.30 -6.40 5.14
N CYS A 34 11.31 -5.53 5.00
CA CYS A 34 9.90 -5.91 5.05
C CYS A 34 9.34 -6.41 3.71
N CYS A 35 10.11 -6.32 2.62
CA CYS A 35 9.68 -6.83 1.31
C CYS A 35 9.84 -8.35 1.25
N GLU A 36 8.78 -9.05 0.88
CA GLU A 36 8.76 -10.50 0.74
C GLU A 36 8.06 -10.89 -0.56
N GLU A 37 8.48 -12.00 -1.17
CA GLU A 37 7.85 -12.53 -2.38
C GLU A 37 6.35 -12.75 -2.18
N ARG A 38 5.93 -13.19 -1.00
CA ARG A 38 4.53 -13.41 -0.68
C ARG A 38 3.70 -12.13 -0.89
N TYR A 39 4.22 -10.98 -0.47
CA TYR A 39 3.51 -9.71 -0.63
C TYR A 39 3.47 -9.28 -2.09
N CYS A 40 4.50 -9.60 -2.86
CA CYS A 40 4.47 -9.35 -4.30
C CYS A 40 3.38 -10.20 -4.99
N GLN A 41 3.25 -11.47 -4.60
CA GLN A 41 2.21 -12.34 -5.16
C GLN A 41 0.81 -11.86 -4.80
N ILE A 42 0.60 -11.44 -3.55
CA ILE A 42 -0.66 -10.87 -3.11
C ILE A 42 -0.99 -9.62 -3.92
N THR A 43 0.01 -8.78 -4.17
CA THR A 43 -0.15 -7.55 -4.94
C THR A 43 -0.56 -7.85 -6.39
N LEU A 44 0.09 -8.84 -7.02
CA LEU A 44 -0.26 -9.25 -8.38
C LEU A 44 -1.73 -9.69 -8.47
N GLU A 45 -2.15 -10.52 -7.53
CA GLU A 45 -3.53 -11.03 -7.49
C GLU A 45 -4.54 -9.93 -7.20
N PHE A 46 -4.24 -9.06 -6.25
CA PHE A 46 -5.11 -7.94 -5.88
C PHE A 46 -5.29 -6.98 -7.04
N ALA A 47 -4.20 -6.60 -7.70
CA ALA A 47 -4.26 -5.67 -8.83
C ALA A 47 -5.16 -6.22 -9.94
N LEU A 48 -5.04 -7.51 -10.24
CA LEU A 48 -5.84 -8.15 -11.28
C LEU A 48 -7.31 -8.28 -10.88
N SER A 49 -7.58 -8.74 -9.65
CA SER A 49 -8.95 -9.03 -9.23
C SER A 49 -9.76 -7.78 -8.87
N HIS A 50 -9.13 -6.77 -8.28
CA HIS A 50 -9.84 -5.58 -7.80
C HIS A 50 -9.75 -4.39 -8.73
N TRP A 51 -8.68 -4.29 -9.51
CA TRP A 51 -8.44 -3.14 -10.39
C TRP A 51 -8.31 -3.50 -11.86
N GLN A 52 -8.39 -4.79 -12.18
CA GLN A 52 -8.24 -5.31 -13.55
C GLN A 52 -6.93 -4.84 -14.19
N VAL A 53 -5.87 -4.80 -13.39
CA VAL A 53 -4.53 -4.41 -13.84
C VAL A 53 -3.62 -5.62 -13.80
N ALA A 54 -3.03 -5.97 -14.95
CA ALA A 54 -2.05 -7.05 -15.05
C ALA A 54 -0.65 -6.46 -14.89
N LEU A 55 -0.11 -6.55 -13.67
CA LEU A 55 1.23 -6.06 -13.37
C LEU A 55 2.28 -6.97 -14.01
N GLN A 56 3.34 -6.37 -14.54
CA GLN A 56 4.43 -7.12 -15.16
C GLN A 56 5.56 -7.35 -14.17
N PRO A 57 6.00 -8.60 -13.99
CA PRO A 57 7.15 -8.89 -13.11
C PRO A 57 8.41 -8.19 -13.60
N THR A 58 9.27 -7.81 -12.66
CA THR A 58 10.57 -7.23 -12.95
C THR A 58 11.61 -8.35 -13.06
N TRP A 59 12.85 -7.98 -13.35
CA TRP A 59 13.95 -8.93 -13.44
C TRP A 59 14.64 -9.23 -12.09
N HIS A 60 14.04 -8.74 -10.98
CA HIS A 60 14.61 -8.99 -9.66
C HIS A 60 14.54 -10.51 -9.34
N PRO A 61 15.65 -11.12 -8.87
CA PRO A 61 15.70 -12.57 -8.67
C PRO A 61 14.79 -13.12 -7.57
N ALA A 62 14.41 -12.29 -6.59
CA ALA A 62 13.60 -12.74 -5.45
C ALA A 62 12.26 -12.02 -5.34
N LEU A 63 12.14 -10.78 -5.82
CA LEU A 63 10.95 -9.96 -5.65
C LEU A 63 10.40 -9.52 -7.00
N PRO A 64 9.34 -10.17 -7.51
CA PRO A 64 8.86 -9.92 -8.88
C PRO A 64 8.41 -8.49 -9.16
N LEU A 65 8.12 -7.68 -8.14
CA LEU A 65 7.70 -6.29 -8.34
C LEU A 65 8.77 -5.27 -7.92
N MET A 66 9.96 -5.73 -7.58
CA MET A 66 11.05 -4.82 -7.18
C MET A 66 11.78 -4.27 -8.40
N GLY A 67 11.74 -2.95 -8.57
CA GLY A 67 12.49 -2.24 -9.59
C GLY A 67 13.72 -1.55 -8.99
N ASP A 68 14.42 -0.76 -9.80
CA ASP A 68 15.65 -0.07 -9.37
C ASP A 68 15.39 0.94 -8.25
N ASP A 69 14.25 1.58 -8.27
CA ASP A 69 13.90 2.61 -7.28
C ASP A 69 12.90 2.12 -6.22
N GLY A 70 12.65 0.82 -6.17
CA GLY A 70 11.69 0.22 -5.26
C GLY A 70 10.59 -0.53 -5.98
N CYS A 71 9.48 -0.79 -5.29
CA CYS A 71 8.35 -1.51 -5.87
C CYS A 71 7.76 -0.76 -7.06
N THR A 72 7.52 -1.47 -8.16
CA THR A 72 6.96 -0.89 -9.40
C THR A 72 5.45 -0.72 -9.35
N ALA A 73 4.77 -1.36 -8.40
CA ALA A 73 3.32 -1.23 -8.26
C ALA A 73 2.95 0.12 -7.67
N ALA A 74 1.93 0.77 -8.24
CA ALA A 74 1.39 2.01 -7.68
C ALA A 74 0.81 1.75 -6.27
N PRO A 75 0.80 2.77 -5.40
CA PRO A 75 0.36 2.59 -4.00
C PRO A 75 -1.01 1.94 -3.82
N HIS A 76 -2.00 2.24 -4.65
CA HIS A 76 -3.33 1.66 -4.54
C HIS A 76 -3.40 0.19 -4.95
N LEU A 77 -2.39 -0.30 -5.67
CA LEU A 77 -2.29 -1.69 -6.10
C LEU A 77 -1.57 -2.57 -5.09
N ARG A 78 -0.95 -1.98 -4.07
CA ARG A 78 -0.21 -2.68 -3.02
C ARG A 78 -0.63 -2.20 -1.63
N PRO A 79 -1.91 -2.41 -1.26
CA PRO A 79 -2.44 -1.84 -0.01
C PRO A 79 -1.71 -2.28 1.25
N ILE A 80 -1.30 -3.53 1.34
CA ILE A 80 -0.56 -4.04 2.51
C ILE A 80 0.77 -3.31 2.64
N CYS A 81 1.52 -3.19 1.55
CA CYS A 81 2.83 -2.52 1.55
C CYS A 81 2.70 -1.02 1.79
N SER A 82 1.67 -0.39 1.24
CA SER A 82 1.44 1.05 1.41
C SER A 82 1.09 1.42 2.84
N ALA A 83 0.39 0.53 3.55
CA ALA A 83 -0.03 0.75 4.93
C ALA A 83 1.05 0.40 5.96
N HIS A 84 2.17 -0.17 5.54
CA HIS A 84 3.21 -0.64 6.45
C HIS A 84 4.37 0.34 6.59
N THR A 85 4.86 0.47 7.82
CA THR A 85 6.16 1.08 8.11
C THR A 85 6.77 0.39 9.32
N CYS A 86 8.11 0.32 9.34
CA CYS A 86 8.84 -0.34 10.42
C CYS A 86 8.70 0.37 11.77
N GLU A 87 8.37 1.66 11.75
CA GLU A 87 8.22 2.47 12.96
C GLU A 87 6.84 2.35 13.62
N MET A 88 5.91 1.65 12.96
CA MET A 88 4.54 1.51 13.43
C MET A 88 4.36 0.21 14.21
N CYS A 89 3.66 0.28 15.35
CA CYS A 89 3.29 -0.93 16.08
C CYS A 89 2.04 -1.58 15.49
N ALA A 90 1.66 -2.76 16.03
CA ALA A 90 0.60 -3.61 15.49
C ALA A 90 -0.77 -2.92 15.40
N HIS A 91 -0.99 -1.83 16.12
CA HIS A 91 -2.28 -1.13 16.14
C HIS A 91 -2.32 0.13 15.26
N GLY A 92 -1.34 0.30 14.40
CA GLY A 92 -1.28 1.48 13.55
C GLY A 92 -0.87 2.74 14.30
N GLU A 93 -0.11 2.58 15.37
CA GLU A 93 0.34 3.67 16.21
C GLU A 93 1.86 3.85 16.13
N LYS A 94 2.30 5.07 15.91
CA LYS A 94 3.70 5.41 15.98
C LYS A 94 3.97 6.05 17.33
N ARG A 95 4.78 5.39 18.15
CA ARG A 95 5.09 5.86 19.50
C ARG A 95 5.77 7.21 19.48
N GLY A 96 5.29 8.11 20.33
CA GLY A 96 5.84 9.45 20.46
C GLY A 96 5.45 10.43 19.36
N ASP A 97 4.55 10.00 18.45
CA ASP A 97 4.09 10.87 17.38
C ASP A 97 2.58 10.79 17.19
N PRO A 98 1.81 11.45 18.06
CA PRO A 98 0.35 11.41 17.97
C PRO A 98 -0.21 12.10 16.73
N VAL A 99 0.49 13.09 16.19
CA VAL A 99 0.05 13.78 14.96
C VAL A 99 0.12 12.83 13.77
N TRP A 100 1.25 12.15 13.61
CA TRP A 100 1.41 11.15 12.56
C TRP A 100 0.36 10.03 12.69
N THR A 101 0.20 9.53 13.91
CA THR A 101 -0.74 8.45 14.22
C THR A 101 -2.17 8.84 13.85
N ALA A 102 -2.60 10.05 14.20
CA ALA A 102 -3.93 10.55 13.87
C ALA A 102 -4.12 10.65 12.35
N ARG A 103 -3.13 11.18 11.65
CA ARG A 103 -3.19 11.30 10.18
C ARG A 103 -3.27 9.93 9.51
N TYR A 104 -2.45 8.98 9.95
CA TYR A 104 -2.47 7.60 9.44
C TYR A 104 -3.87 6.98 9.61
N ASN A 105 -4.43 7.07 10.81
CA ASN A 105 -5.74 6.49 11.10
C ASN A 105 -6.86 7.18 10.32
N ASP A 106 -6.79 8.49 10.11
CA ASP A 106 -7.77 9.22 9.31
C ASP A 106 -7.76 8.76 7.84
N ILE A 107 -6.56 8.59 7.29
CA ILE A 107 -6.42 8.09 5.91
C ILE A 107 -6.97 6.67 5.81
N MET A 108 -6.60 5.79 6.75
CA MET A 108 -7.06 4.39 6.76
C MET A 108 -8.58 4.30 6.88
N ARG A 109 -9.20 5.16 7.69
CA ARG A 109 -10.64 5.22 7.83
C ARG A 109 -11.31 5.63 6.53
N ALA A 110 -10.81 6.68 5.90
CA ALA A 110 -11.34 7.17 4.62
C ALA A 110 -11.24 6.10 3.54
N ILE A 111 -10.12 5.39 3.48
CA ILE A 111 -9.92 4.27 2.55
C ILE A 111 -10.97 3.19 2.80
N GLY A 112 -11.13 2.77 4.06
CA GLY A 112 -12.08 1.71 4.42
C GLY A 112 -13.52 2.05 4.03
N GLU A 113 -13.94 3.28 4.25
CA GLU A 113 -15.28 3.73 3.89
C GLU A 113 -15.55 3.64 2.39
N ILE A 114 -14.55 3.93 1.57
CA ILE A 114 -14.69 3.86 0.12
C ILE A 114 -14.62 2.41 -0.37
N GLU A 115 -13.71 1.62 0.18
CA GLU A 115 -13.54 0.22 -0.23
C GLU A 115 -14.78 -0.62 0.01
N VAL A 116 -15.51 -0.35 1.09
CA VAL A 116 -16.78 -1.02 1.38
C VAL A 116 -17.78 -0.83 0.23
N VAL A 117 -17.77 0.33 -0.40
CA VAL A 117 -18.66 0.63 -1.52
C VAL A 117 -18.13 0.08 -2.84
N VAL A 118 -16.86 0.38 -3.14
CA VAL A 118 -16.25 0.07 -4.45
C VAL A 118 -16.01 -1.42 -4.63
N PHE A 119 -15.63 -2.13 -3.57
CA PHE A 119 -15.30 -3.56 -3.62
C PHE A 119 -16.36 -4.44 -2.97
N ALA A 120 -17.60 -3.95 -2.84
CA ALA A 120 -18.69 -4.71 -2.23
C ALA A 120 -18.89 -6.07 -2.90
N ASP A 121 -18.85 -6.11 -4.24
CA ASP A 121 -19.03 -7.35 -5.00
C ASP A 121 -17.85 -8.29 -4.85
N ALA A 122 -16.64 -7.74 -4.70
CA ALA A 122 -15.44 -8.55 -4.52
C ALA A 122 -15.38 -9.19 -3.13
N ALA A 123 -16.07 -8.61 -2.15
CA ALA A 123 -16.11 -9.13 -0.79
C ALA A 123 -17.08 -10.31 -0.62
N THR A 124 -17.94 -10.52 -1.59
CA THR A 124 -18.89 -11.63 -1.57
C THR A 124 -18.40 -12.79 -2.45
#